data_0db36b4ad943fc7ca4b2633e51693b54
#
_entry.id   0db36b4ad943fc7ca4b2633e51693b54
#
_cell.length_a   1.000
_cell.length_b   1.000
_cell.length_c   1.000
_cell.angle_alpha   90.00
_cell.angle_beta   90.00
_cell.angle_gamma   90.00
#
_symmetry.space_group_name_H-M   'P 1'
#
loop_
_entity.id
_entity.type
_entity.pdbx_description
1 polymer ?
#
loop_
_entity_poly.entity_id
_entity_poly.type
_entity_poly.pdbx_seq_one_letter_code
_entity_poly.pdbx_strand_id
1 'polypeptide(L)'
;MRKILLTLIAALQLVSLAEAFHLDLYEPRVPPELLERLQDMDNPYLPTAERVDVGQLIYFGKGQCVTCHNVDGKGMERTGHAPRDFTNAKWQETRTDGELMWVLRNGSPGTEMPVRVGKVINEEEGWSVIHFIRTFDQSQ
;
A
#
# COMPACT_ATOMS: atom_id res chain seq x y z
N MET A 1 46.71 -15.80 12.05
CA MET A 1 45.81 -16.17 10.92
C MET A 1 44.40 -16.51 11.36
N ARG A 2 44.19 -17.27 12.47
CA ARG A 2 42.85 -17.68 12.94
C ARG A 2 41.93 -16.51 13.38
N LYS A 3 42.48 -15.42 13.94
CA LYS A 3 41.74 -14.24 14.41
C LYS A 3 41.27 -13.33 13.25
N ILE A 4 42.02 -13.26 12.16
CA ILE A 4 41.69 -12.47 10.95
C ILE A 4 40.54 -13.14 10.19
N LEU A 5 40.50 -14.49 10.17
CA LEU A 5 39.41 -15.20 9.49
C LEU A 5 38.05 -15.03 10.20
N LEU A 6 38.05 -15.00 11.54
CA LEU A 6 36.83 -14.78 12.35
C LEU A 6 36.25 -13.35 12.17
N THR A 7 37.11 -12.34 12.05
CA THR A 7 36.66 -10.96 11.80
C THR A 7 36.09 -10.77 10.39
N LEU A 8 36.64 -11.46 9.38
CA LEU A 8 36.10 -11.42 8.02
C LEU A 8 34.72 -12.10 7.91
N ILE A 9 34.49 -13.20 8.61
CA ILE A 9 33.20 -13.90 8.63
C ILE A 9 32.13 -13.06 9.33
N ALA A 10 32.48 -12.37 10.42
CA ALA A 10 31.55 -11.47 11.12
C ALA A 10 31.18 -10.23 10.28
N ALA A 11 32.13 -9.68 9.51
CA ALA A 11 31.86 -8.56 8.60
C ALA A 11 30.98 -8.96 7.42
N LEU A 12 31.13 -10.18 6.90
CA LEU A 12 30.28 -10.69 5.80
C LEU A 12 28.82 -10.93 6.24
N GLN A 13 28.60 -11.30 7.49
CA GLN A 13 27.24 -11.50 8.03
C GLN A 13 26.51 -10.19 8.31
N LEU A 14 27.23 -9.09 8.60
CA LEU A 14 26.63 -7.78 8.81
C LEU A 14 26.15 -7.13 7.51
N VAL A 15 26.76 -7.41 6.38
CA VAL A 15 26.33 -6.90 5.08
C VAL A 15 25.04 -7.57 4.62
N SER A 16 24.82 -8.85 4.95
CA SER A 16 23.60 -9.59 4.60
C SER A 16 22.35 -9.13 5.36
N LEU A 17 22.48 -8.47 6.50
CA LEU A 17 21.35 -7.95 7.28
C LEU A 17 20.88 -6.55 6.83
N ALA A 18 21.72 -5.81 6.13
CA ALA A 18 21.37 -4.47 5.65
C ALA A 18 20.50 -4.49 4.37
N GLU A 19 20.55 -5.56 3.58
CA GLU A 19 19.73 -5.71 2.36
C GLU A 19 18.29 -6.18 2.63
N ALA A 20 17.98 -6.67 3.83
CA ALA A 20 16.66 -7.18 4.19
C ALA A 20 15.60 -6.08 4.42
N PHE A 21 15.95 -4.80 4.35
CA PHE A 21 15.04 -3.68 4.62
C PHE A 21 14.59 -2.89 3.39
N HIS A 22 15.00 -3.25 2.19
CA HIS A 22 14.40 -2.71 0.98
C HIS A 22 13.09 -3.45 0.70
N LEU A 23 12.00 -2.95 1.25
CA LEU A 23 10.66 -3.43 0.92
C LEU A 23 10.45 -3.20 -0.58
N ASP A 24 10.37 -4.28 -1.35
CA ASP A 24 10.06 -4.21 -2.77
C ASP A 24 8.75 -3.42 -2.94
N LEU A 25 8.79 -2.42 -3.81
CA LEU A 25 7.64 -1.57 -4.10
C LEU A 25 6.42 -2.40 -4.57
N TYR A 26 6.68 -3.52 -5.22
CA TYR A 26 5.67 -4.40 -5.79
C TYR A 26 5.34 -5.62 -4.92
N GLU A 27 6.01 -5.80 -3.78
CA GLU A 27 5.66 -6.86 -2.85
C GLU A 27 4.29 -6.61 -2.20
N PRO A 28 3.38 -7.62 -2.15
CA PRO A 28 2.11 -7.52 -1.45
C PRO A 28 2.29 -7.13 0.02
N ARG A 29 1.41 -6.26 0.52
CA ARG A 29 1.40 -5.84 1.94
C ARG A 29 0.46 -6.66 2.79
N VAL A 30 0.02 -7.78 2.27
CA VAL A 30 -0.89 -8.71 2.93
C VAL A 30 -0.13 -9.96 3.37
N PRO A 31 -0.57 -10.65 4.44
CA PRO A 31 0.03 -11.91 4.85
C PRO A 31 -0.01 -12.95 3.71
N PRO A 32 1.08 -13.69 3.46
CA PRO A 32 1.15 -14.66 2.36
C PRO A 32 0.01 -15.69 2.37
N GLU A 33 -0.44 -16.10 3.55
CA GLU A 33 -1.53 -17.07 3.73
C GLU A 33 -2.91 -16.53 3.33
N LEU A 34 -3.04 -15.20 3.19
CA LEU A 34 -4.28 -14.55 2.75
C LEU A 34 -4.24 -14.09 1.29
N LEU A 35 -3.06 -14.12 0.66
CA LEU A 35 -2.82 -13.48 -0.63
C LEU A 35 -3.76 -14.01 -1.73
N GLU A 36 -3.82 -15.33 -1.92
CA GLU A 36 -4.68 -15.96 -2.93
C GLU A 36 -6.15 -15.54 -2.75
N ARG A 37 -6.68 -15.65 -1.53
CA ARG A 37 -8.07 -15.25 -1.25
C ARG A 37 -8.34 -13.77 -1.48
N LEU A 38 -7.36 -12.90 -1.23
CA LEU A 38 -7.52 -11.46 -1.41
C LEU A 38 -7.36 -11.07 -2.88
N GLN A 39 -6.57 -11.81 -3.65
CA GLN A 39 -6.46 -11.63 -5.09
C GLN A 39 -7.73 -12.04 -5.84
N ASP A 40 -8.47 -13.00 -5.32
CA ASP A 40 -9.77 -13.44 -5.85
C ASP A 40 -10.94 -12.57 -5.35
N MET A 41 -10.67 -11.58 -4.48
CA MET A 41 -11.71 -10.71 -3.92
C MET A 41 -11.91 -9.48 -4.79
N ASP A 42 -13.02 -9.44 -5.50
CA ASP A 42 -13.45 -8.27 -6.27
C ASP A 42 -14.09 -7.20 -5.38
N ASN A 43 -14.09 -5.97 -5.88
CA ASN A 43 -14.92 -4.91 -5.31
C ASN A 43 -16.39 -5.24 -5.54
N PRO A 44 -17.23 -5.37 -4.49
CA PRO A 44 -18.63 -5.76 -4.65
C PRO A 44 -19.51 -4.66 -5.29
N TYR A 45 -18.95 -3.49 -5.52
CA TYR A 45 -19.65 -2.35 -6.09
C TYR A 45 -19.08 -1.99 -7.46
N LEU A 46 -19.93 -1.62 -8.41
CA LEU A 46 -19.49 -1.13 -9.71
C LEU A 46 -18.84 0.26 -9.62
N PRO A 47 -17.84 0.58 -10.45
CA PRO A 47 -17.14 1.87 -10.48
C PRO A 47 -17.98 2.96 -11.17
N THR A 48 -19.17 3.26 -10.63
CA THR A 48 -20.00 4.37 -11.15
C THR A 48 -19.38 5.71 -10.82
N ALA A 49 -19.68 6.74 -11.63
CA ALA A 49 -19.22 8.10 -11.39
C ALA A 49 -19.55 8.57 -9.96
N GLU A 50 -20.77 8.29 -9.50
CA GLU A 50 -21.20 8.62 -8.13
C GLU A 50 -20.31 7.97 -7.06
N ARG A 51 -19.92 6.68 -7.23
CA ARG A 51 -19.05 6.00 -6.26
C ARG A 51 -17.63 6.53 -6.29
N VAL A 52 -17.13 6.88 -7.46
CA VAL A 52 -15.83 7.53 -7.61
C VAL A 52 -15.84 8.89 -6.92
N ASP A 53 -16.90 9.69 -7.08
CA ASP A 53 -17.07 10.98 -6.42
C ASP A 53 -17.13 10.83 -4.89
N VAL A 54 -17.87 9.85 -4.39
CA VAL A 54 -17.88 9.51 -2.95
C VAL A 54 -16.48 9.14 -2.47
N GLY A 55 -15.77 8.28 -3.21
CA GLY A 55 -14.38 7.91 -2.91
C GLY A 55 -13.46 9.12 -2.86
N GLN A 56 -13.60 10.06 -3.81
CA GLN A 56 -12.87 11.31 -3.84
C GLN A 56 -13.14 12.16 -2.60
N LEU A 57 -14.40 12.36 -2.23
CA LEU A 57 -14.77 13.11 -1.03
C LEU A 57 -14.18 12.52 0.24
N ILE A 58 -14.13 11.18 0.33
CA ILE A 58 -13.53 10.48 1.47
C ILE A 58 -12.00 10.62 1.46
N TYR A 59 -11.37 10.47 0.30
CA TYR A 59 -9.92 10.60 0.13
C TYR A 59 -9.39 11.95 0.62
N PHE A 60 -10.07 13.04 0.21
CA PHE A 60 -9.71 14.40 0.60
C PHE A 60 -10.26 14.82 1.96
N GLY A 61 -11.34 14.21 2.42
CA GLY A 61 -12.05 14.54 3.64
C GLY A 61 -11.70 13.62 4.82
N LYS A 62 -12.73 12.98 5.38
CA LYS A 62 -12.61 12.21 6.63
C LYS A 62 -11.63 11.03 6.57
N GLY A 63 -11.39 10.46 5.39
CA GLY A 63 -10.40 9.40 5.18
C GLY A 63 -8.97 9.88 5.35
N GLN A 64 -8.71 11.21 5.16
CA GLN A 64 -7.39 11.84 5.30
C GLN A 64 -6.28 11.17 4.48
N CYS A 65 -6.63 10.51 3.36
CA CYS A 65 -5.67 9.82 2.52
C CYS A 65 -4.67 10.79 1.87
N VAL A 66 -5.19 11.97 1.47
CA VAL A 66 -4.40 13.05 0.84
C VAL A 66 -3.22 13.52 1.69
N THR A 67 -3.29 13.39 3.03
CA THR A 67 -2.22 13.86 3.93
C THR A 67 -0.90 13.10 3.74
N CYS A 68 -0.96 11.90 3.23
CA CYS A 68 0.20 11.06 2.94
C CYS A 68 0.34 10.77 1.45
N HIS A 69 -0.77 10.50 0.76
CA HIS A 69 -0.77 10.12 -0.66
C HIS A 69 -0.82 11.31 -1.62
N ASN A 70 -0.91 12.55 -1.10
CA ASN A 70 -0.93 13.80 -1.86
C ASN A 70 -2.17 13.94 -2.78
N VAL A 71 -2.35 15.13 -3.35
CA VAL A 71 -3.50 15.46 -4.22
C VAL A 71 -3.42 14.76 -5.57
N ASP A 72 -2.22 14.45 -6.02
CA ASP A 72 -1.93 13.79 -7.30
C ASP A 72 -1.74 12.27 -7.18
N GLY A 73 -1.89 11.71 -5.98
CA GLY A 73 -1.74 10.28 -5.71
C GLY A 73 -0.30 9.76 -5.72
N LYS A 74 0.70 10.62 -5.95
CA LYS A 74 2.13 10.20 -6.04
C LYS A 74 2.76 9.89 -4.69
N GLY A 75 2.10 10.29 -3.62
CA GLY A 75 2.68 10.21 -2.29
C GLY A 75 3.61 11.38 -1.97
N MET A 76 3.86 11.58 -0.70
CA MET A 76 4.78 12.62 -0.23
C MET A 76 6.18 12.03 -0.10
N GLU A 77 7.20 12.81 -0.52
CA GLU A 77 8.58 12.47 -0.18
C GLU A 77 8.76 12.51 1.34
N ARG A 78 9.16 11.39 1.91
CA ARG A 78 9.48 11.25 3.33
C ARG A 78 10.74 10.43 3.49
N THR A 79 11.50 10.76 4.54
CA THR A 79 12.60 9.89 4.99
C THR A 79 12.00 8.60 5.57
N GLY A 80 12.35 7.46 5.02
CA GLY A 80 11.83 6.16 5.41
C GLY A 80 10.90 5.55 4.36
N HIS A 81 9.79 4.98 4.79
CA HIS A 81 8.84 4.30 3.89
C HIS A 81 7.87 5.32 3.27
N ALA A 82 8.17 5.75 2.05
CA ALA A 82 7.27 6.62 1.29
C ALA A 82 5.89 5.95 1.07
N PRO A 83 4.79 6.73 1.14
CA PRO A 83 3.47 6.26 0.71
C PRO A 83 3.51 5.76 -0.74
N ARG A 84 2.63 4.81 -1.07
CA ARG A 84 2.54 4.30 -2.44
C ARG A 84 2.17 5.39 -3.42
N ASP A 85 2.87 5.38 -4.56
CA ASP A 85 2.53 6.16 -5.74
C ASP A 85 1.39 5.44 -6.49
N PHE A 86 0.19 6.00 -6.41
CA PHE A 86 -0.99 5.46 -7.08
C PHE A 86 -1.00 5.73 -8.59
N THR A 87 -0.10 6.57 -9.10
CA THR A 87 0.04 6.81 -10.55
C THR A 87 0.95 5.79 -11.23
N ASN A 88 1.56 4.88 -10.46
CA ASN A 88 2.42 3.83 -11.00
C ASN A 88 1.58 2.71 -11.62
N ALA A 89 1.55 2.64 -12.96
CA ALA A 89 0.75 1.69 -13.73
C ALA A 89 1.04 0.23 -13.33
N LYS A 90 2.31 -0.16 -13.19
CA LYS A 90 2.67 -1.51 -12.77
C LYS A 90 2.13 -1.86 -11.38
N TRP A 91 2.15 -0.91 -10.44
CA TRP A 91 1.57 -1.11 -9.13
C TRP A 91 0.04 -1.27 -9.21
N GLN A 92 -0.64 -0.45 -10.02
CA GLN A 92 -2.07 -0.54 -10.26
C GLN A 92 -2.48 -1.89 -10.85
N GLU A 93 -1.73 -2.40 -11.82
CA GLU A 93 -1.97 -3.70 -12.46
C GLU A 93 -1.74 -4.88 -11.51
N THR A 94 -0.76 -4.77 -10.62
CA THR A 94 -0.36 -5.90 -9.75
C THR A 94 -1.10 -5.96 -8.42
N ARG A 95 -1.76 -4.88 -7.99
CA ARG A 95 -2.52 -4.85 -6.73
C ARG A 95 -4.01 -5.04 -6.99
N THR A 96 -4.62 -6.04 -6.37
CA THR A 96 -6.06 -6.27 -6.47
C THR A 96 -6.84 -5.41 -5.47
N ASP A 97 -8.13 -5.21 -5.72
CA ASP A 97 -9.00 -4.44 -4.84
C ASP A 97 -9.13 -5.08 -3.46
N GLY A 98 -9.11 -6.42 -3.40
CA GLY A 98 -9.11 -7.15 -2.13
C GLY A 98 -7.84 -6.90 -1.31
N GLU A 99 -6.65 -6.83 -1.93
CA GLU A 99 -5.40 -6.46 -1.26
C GLU A 99 -5.48 -5.03 -0.72
N LEU A 100 -6.01 -4.09 -1.51
CA LEU A 100 -6.18 -2.69 -1.08
C LEU A 100 -7.16 -2.57 0.08
N MET A 101 -8.29 -3.30 0.04
CA MET A 101 -9.27 -3.32 1.13
C MET A 101 -8.66 -3.93 2.39
N TRP A 102 -7.84 -4.98 2.28
CA TRP A 102 -7.14 -5.52 3.44
C TRP A 102 -6.25 -4.47 4.10
N VAL A 103 -5.50 -3.69 3.32
CA VAL A 103 -4.66 -2.58 3.84
C VAL A 103 -5.50 -1.51 4.51
N LEU A 104 -6.65 -1.14 3.95
CA LEU A 104 -7.56 -0.17 4.59
C LEU A 104 -8.10 -0.67 5.92
N ARG A 105 -8.34 -1.98 6.07
CA ARG A 105 -8.84 -2.62 7.30
C ARG A 105 -7.76 -2.84 8.36
N ASN A 106 -6.52 -3.08 7.95
CA ASN A 106 -5.47 -3.55 8.87
C ASN A 106 -4.28 -2.58 8.98
N GLY A 107 -4.24 -1.55 8.12
CA GLY A 107 -3.04 -0.76 7.93
C GLY A 107 -2.00 -1.52 7.11
N SER A 108 -0.81 -0.95 6.97
CA SER A 108 0.33 -1.61 6.33
C SER A 108 1.42 -1.84 7.37
N PRO A 109 1.58 -3.07 7.90
CA PRO A 109 2.57 -3.38 8.92
C PRO A 109 3.99 -2.93 8.54
N GLY A 110 4.71 -2.34 9.49
CA GLY A 110 6.06 -1.80 9.27
C GLY A 110 6.09 -0.44 8.55
N THR A 111 4.94 0.18 8.31
CA THR A 111 4.84 1.52 7.71
C THR A 111 3.95 2.45 8.55
N GLU A 112 3.85 3.73 8.13
CA GLU A 112 2.97 4.71 8.76
C GLU A 112 1.50 4.64 8.27
N MET A 113 1.15 3.74 7.33
CA MET A 113 -0.22 3.58 6.84
C MET A 113 -1.12 2.98 7.93
N PRO A 114 -2.03 3.76 8.52
CA PRO A 114 -2.86 3.30 9.63
C PRO A 114 -4.14 2.60 9.14
N VAL A 115 -4.82 1.91 10.03
CA VAL A 115 -6.19 1.39 9.83
C VAL A 115 -7.15 2.54 9.52
N ARG A 116 -7.96 2.40 8.47
CA ARG A 116 -9.00 3.36 8.07
C ARG A 116 -10.39 2.78 8.20
N VAL A 117 -10.67 1.64 7.58
CA VAL A 117 -11.97 0.95 7.70
C VAL A 117 -12.18 0.43 9.13
N GLY A 118 -13.35 0.74 9.69
CA GLY A 118 -13.68 0.42 11.08
C GLY A 118 -13.14 1.42 12.12
N LYS A 119 -12.36 2.45 11.70
CA LYS A 119 -11.88 3.54 12.56
C LYS A 119 -12.47 4.89 12.16
N VAL A 120 -12.32 5.31 10.90
CA VAL A 120 -12.75 6.62 10.41
C VAL A 120 -13.71 6.53 9.22
N ILE A 121 -13.69 5.44 8.49
CA ILE A 121 -14.60 5.13 7.39
C ILE A 121 -15.22 3.75 7.58
N ASN A 122 -16.38 3.52 6.97
CA ASN A 122 -17.01 2.21 6.94
C ASN A 122 -16.57 1.38 5.74
N GLU A 123 -17.09 0.17 5.62
CA GLU A 123 -16.72 -0.79 4.60
C GLU A 123 -17.05 -0.31 3.17
N GLU A 124 -18.28 0.19 2.96
CA GLU A 124 -18.73 0.70 1.66
C GLU A 124 -17.91 1.91 1.21
N GLU A 125 -17.55 2.78 2.14
CA GLU A 125 -16.68 3.93 1.90
C GLU A 125 -15.27 3.50 1.53
N GLY A 126 -14.75 2.44 2.15
CA GLY A 126 -13.47 1.84 1.77
C GLY A 126 -13.45 1.38 0.32
N TRP A 127 -14.50 0.69 -0.13
CA TRP A 127 -14.64 0.28 -1.52
C TRP A 127 -14.76 1.45 -2.49
N SER A 128 -15.46 2.51 -2.10
CA SER A 128 -15.56 3.75 -2.90
C SER A 128 -14.19 4.45 -3.01
N VAL A 129 -13.40 4.51 -1.94
CA VAL A 129 -12.02 5.04 -1.98
C VAL A 129 -11.14 4.24 -2.93
N ILE A 130 -11.28 2.92 -2.99
CA ILE A 130 -10.52 2.07 -3.91
C ILE A 130 -10.87 2.44 -5.36
N HIS A 131 -12.13 2.63 -5.71
CA HIS A 131 -12.53 3.11 -7.05
C HIS A 131 -11.88 4.46 -7.38
N PHE A 132 -11.83 5.40 -6.42
CA PHE A 132 -11.14 6.67 -6.65
C PHE A 132 -9.63 6.48 -6.83
N ILE A 133 -8.97 5.63 -6.04
CA ILE A 133 -7.53 5.31 -6.18
C ILE A 133 -7.23 4.77 -7.59
N ARG A 134 -8.13 3.98 -8.18
CA ARG A 134 -7.97 3.46 -9.54
C ARG A 134 -7.97 4.56 -10.60
N THR A 135 -8.56 5.72 -10.34
CA THR A 135 -8.56 6.86 -11.29
C THR A 135 -7.20 7.55 -11.41
N PHE A 136 -6.25 7.29 -10.51
CA PHE A 136 -4.89 7.81 -10.62
C PHE A 136 -4.04 7.04 -11.67
N ASP A 137 -4.50 5.88 -12.13
CA ASP A 137 -3.85 5.16 -13.23
C ASP A 137 -3.95 5.99 -14.52
N GLN A 138 -2.80 6.44 -15.03
CA GLN A 138 -2.71 7.26 -16.24
C GLN A 138 -2.49 6.42 -17.51
N SER A 139 -2.51 5.09 -17.41
CA SER A 139 -2.36 4.18 -18.55
C SER A 139 -3.64 3.94 -19.32
N GLN A 140 -4.79 4.53 -18.90
CA GLN A 140 -6.10 4.40 -19.53
C GLN A 140 -6.36 5.51 -20.55
#